data_8f306d74f9ed1c9fbef29b2e2fdab2bc
#
_entry.id   8f306d74f9ed1c9fbef29b2e2fdab2bc
#
_cell.length_a   1.000
_cell.length_b   1.000
_cell.length_c   1.000
_cell.angle_alpha   90.00
_cell.angle_beta   90.00
_cell.angle_gamma   90.00
#
_symmetry.space_group_name_H-M   'P 1'
#
loop_
_entity.id
_entity.type
_entity.pdbx_description
1 polymer ?
#
loop_
_entity_poly.entity_id
_entity_poly.type
_entity_poly.pdbx_seq_one_letter_code
_entity_poly.pdbx_strand_id
1 'polypeptide(L)'
;MKTVKGFCIFFILQLCLLDSGRTGKVLVWPMDFSHWINLQVILEELHLRGHEITVLVPSQSLLIDDTKVPYNVEILQLSVTKETFMEELNTILYEATFALPKLSWWEMQIKLANIGRKFLLTTKRVCDSAVTNKQLLSRLQAAKFDVCIADPLSFCGELVAELLNIPFIYTFRFFYGNAIERLCAGLPMPSSYVPGVTSRLTDKMTFIQRLENWLLYTVSDTIYSYYVFPEWDEYYSKVLGKNSMYIINILIFYK
;
A
#
# COMPACT_ATOMS: atom_id res chain seq x y z
N MET A 1 40.80 13.73 37.23
CA MET A 1 40.84 14.14 35.81
C MET A 1 41.10 13.02 34.80
N LYS A 2 41.89 11.98 35.10
CA LYS A 2 42.16 10.87 34.14
C LYS A 2 40.96 9.96 33.93
N THR A 3 40.15 9.70 34.96
CA THR A 3 38.91 8.84 34.86
C THR A 3 37.80 9.44 34.03
N VAL A 4 37.57 10.75 34.08
CA VAL A 4 36.55 11.44 33.28
C VAL A 4 36.89 11.42 31.79
N LYS A 5 38.17 11.58 31.43
CA LYS A 5 38.62 11.48 30.03
C LYS A 5 38.42 10.08 29.45
N GLY A 6 38.64 9.03 30.24
CA GLY A 6 38.41 7.64 29.83
C GLY A 6 36.93 7.34 29.61
N PHE A 7 36.06 7.89 30.45
CA PHE A 7 34.60 7.74 30.32
C PHE A 7 34.04 8.45 29.08
N CYS A 8 34.53 9.68 28.80
CA CYS A 8 34.13 10.41 27.59
C CYS A 8 34.59 9.70 26.30
N ILE A 9 35.82 9.18 26.28
CA ILE A 9 36.34 8.43 25.12
C ILE A 9 35.54 7.14 24.91
N PHE A 10 35.20 6.41 25.96
CA PHE A 10 34.37 5.22 25.88
C PHE A 10 32.96 5.52 25.38
N PHE A 11 32.33 6.61 25.83
CA PHE A 11 31.00 7.05 25.39
C PHE A 11 31.01 7.52 23.93
N ILE A 12 32.06 8.22 23.49
CA ILE A 12 32.23 8.63 22.08
C ILE A 12 32.46 7.40 21.21
N LEU A 13 33.27 6.44 21.64
CA LEU A 13 33.42 5.15 20.93
C LEU A 13 32.13 4.35 20.85
N GLN A 14 31.32 4.29 21.91
CA GLN A 14 30.00 3.68 21.85
C GLN A 14 29.05 4.42 20.90
N LEU A 15 29.04 5.75 20.87
CA LEU A 15 28.28 6.54 19.94
C LEU A 15 28.70 6.32 18.48
N CYS A 16 30.00 6.20 18.22
CA CYS A 16 30.54 5.86 16.90
C CYS A 16 30.21 4.41 16.47
N LEU A 17 30.09 3.49 17.44
CA LEU A 17 29.68 2.10 17.16
C LEU A 17 28.15 1.94 16.96
N LEU A 18 27.36 2.89 17.47
CA LEU A 18 25.90 2.90 17.27
C LEU A 18 25.52 3.44 15.88
N ASP A 19 26.42 4.12 15.18
CA ASP A 19 26.15 4.73 13.87
C ASP A 19 26.52 3.81 12.68
N SER A 20 26.94 2.59 12.94
CA SER A 20 27.01 1.54 11.92
C SER A 20 25.62 0.92 11.75
N GLY A 21 24.67 1.71 11.23
CA GLY A 21 23.39 1.20 10.80
C GLY A 21 23.62 0.00 9.87
N ARG A 22 23.19 -1.20 10.29
CA ARG A 22 23.27 -2.38 9.44
C ARG A 22 22.49 -2.09 8.17
N THR A 23 23.14 -2.21 7.02
CA THR A 23 22.43 -2.19 5.74
C THR A 23 21.45 -3.35 5.71
N GLY A 24 20.18 -3.06 5.42
CA GLY A 24 19.12 -4.04 5.36
C GLY A 24 18.67 -4.28 3.92
N LYS A 25 17.95 -5.36 3.70
CA LYS A 25 17.34 -5.73 2.43
C LYS A 25 15.85 -5.42 2.45
N VAL A 26 15.41 -4.56 1.57
CA VAL A 26 14.04 -4.05 1.50
C VAL A 26 13.34 -4.59 0.26
N LEU A 27 12.24 -5.30 0.47
CA LEU A 27 11.31 -5.66 -0.60
C LEU A 27 10.26 -4.56 -0.72
N VAL A 28 9.86 -4.22 -1.94
CA VAL A 28 8.89 -3.16 -2.19
C VAL A 28 7.74 -3.67 -3.04
N TRP A 29 6.51 -3.49 -2.54
CA TRP A 29 5.26 -3.71 -3.25
C TRP A 29 4.60 -2.36 -3.54
N PRO A 30 4.88 -1.74 -4.69
CA PRO A 30 4.47 -0.38 -4.97
C PRO A 30 3.05 -0.31 -5.55
N MET A 31 2.49 0.88 -5.50
CA MET A 31 1.40 1.33 -6.36
C MET A 31 1.95 2.34 -7.36
N ASP A 32 1.49 2.29 -8.61
CA ASP A 32 1.94 3.18 -9.69
C ASP A 32 1.49 4.64 -9.52
N PHE A 33 1.85 5.52 -10.44
CA PHE A 33 1.50 6.95 -10.49
C PHE A 33 2.05 7.77 -9.32
N SER A 34 1.24 8.65 -8.76
CA SER A 34 1.66 9.55 -7.68
C SER A 34 2.10 8.83 -6.41
N HIS A 35 1.66 7.58 -6.20
CA HIS A 35 2.12 6.73 -5.10
C HIS A 35 3.58 6.36 -5.28
N TRP A 36 3.95 5.91 -6.48
CA TRP A 36 5.33 5.62 -6.83
C TRP A 36 6.24 6.84 -6.68
N ILE A 37 5.83 8.00 -7.20
CA ILE A 37 6.63 9.25 -7.11
C ILE A 37 6.96 9.60 -5.67
N ASN A 38 6.02 9.43 -4.74
CA ASN A 38 6.28 9.69 -3.32
C ASN A 38 7.14 8.60 -2.68
N LEU A 39 6.87 7.34 -3.01
CA LEU A 39 7.63 6.21 -2.47
C LEU A 39 9.09 6.26 -2.93
N GLN A 40 9.32 6.64 -4.18
CA GLN A 40 10.66 6.76 -4.77
C GLN A 40 11.58 7.66 -3.93
N VAL A 41 11.08 8.76 -3.37
CA VAL A 41 11.87 9.65 -2.49
C VAL A 41 12.37 8.90 -1.25
N ILE A 42 11.52 8.05 -0.67
CA ILE A 42 11.90 7.21 0.49
C ILE A 42 12.94 6.16 0.07
N LEU A 43 12.74 5.53 -1.09
CA LEU A 43 13.64 4.50 -1.59
C LEU A 43 15.01 5.07 -1.98
N GLU A 44 15.06 6.26 -2.54
CA GLU A 44 16.31 6.97 -2.84
C GLU A 44 17.11 7.22 -1.56
N GLU A 45 16.47 7.70 -0.50
CA GLU A 45 17.13 7.92 0.79
C GLU A 45 17.62 6.60 1.43
N LEU A 46 16.83 5.53 1.36
CA LEU A 46 17.24 4.21 1.84
C LEU A 46 18.44 3.68 1.03
N HIS A 47 18.42 3.86 -0.29
CA HIS A 47 19.52 3.46 -1.16
C HIS A 47 20.81 4.23 -0.85
N LEU A 48 20.72 5.55 -0.64
CA LEU A 48 21.86 6.40 -0.24
C LEU A 48 22.45 5.97 1.11
N ARG A 49 21.64 5.42 1.99
CA ARG A 49 22.09 4.83 3.28
C ARG A 49 22.66 3.42 3.14
N GLY A 50 22.73 2.88 1.92
CA GLY A 50 23.34 1.60 1.61
C GLY A 50 22.40 0.38 1.75
N HIS A 51 21.08 0.58 1.87
CA HIS A 51 20.13 -0.54 1.87
C HIS A 51 20.00 -1.14 0.47
N GLU A 52 19.88 -2.48 0.40
CA GLU A 52 19.57 -3.19 -0.83
C GLU A 52 18.06 -3.18 -1.06
N ILE A 53 17.62 -2.64 -2.19
CA ILE A 53 16.19 -2.52 -2.50
C ILE A 53 15.86 -3.41 -3.69
N THR A 54 14.75 -4.14 -3.58
CA THR A 54 14.15 -4.90 -4.69
C THR A 54 12.68 -4.52 -4.83
N VAL A 55 12.29 -4.07 -6.01
CA VAL A 55 10.94 -3.60 -6.30
C VAL A 55 10.21 -4.62 -7.18
N LEU A 56 9.00 -5.03 -6.77
CA LEU A 56 8.14 -5.91 -7.56
C LEU A 56 7.27 -5.05 -8.48
N VAL A 57 7.54 -5.08 -9.78
CA VAL A 57 6.91 -4.17 -10.74
C VAL A 57 6.02 -4.93 -11.71
N PRO A 58 4.71 -4.63 -11.77
CA PRO A 58 3.84 -5.18 -12.80
C PRO A 58 4.28 -4.79 -14.20
N SER A 59 4.26 -5.73 -15.16
CA SER A 59 4.74 -5.51 -16.53
C SER A 59 4.00 -4.38 -17.28
N GLN A 60 2.78 -4.03 -16.86
CA GLN A 60 2.00 -2.90 -17.40
C GLN A 60 2.27 -1.58 -16.67
N SER A 61 3.15 -1.53 -15.67
CA SER A 61 3.48 -0.27 -14.99
C SER A 61 3.90 0.82 -15.99
N LEU A 62 3.46 2.04 -15.74
CA LEU A 62 3.67 3.18 -16.64
C LEU A 62 4.80 4.09 -16.19
N LEU A 63 4.96 4.27 -14.88
CA LEU A 63 5.95 5.19 -14.31
C LEU A 63 7.17 4.48 -13.72
N ILE A 64 7.05 3.20 -13.39
CA ILE A 64 8.17 2.45 -12.83
C ILE A 64 8.98 1.86 -13.99
N ASP A 65 10.11 2.48 -14.27
CA ASP A 65 11.02 2.11 -15.34
C ASP A 65 12.29 1.48 -14.73
N ASP A 66 12.46 0.18 -14.97
CA ASP A 66 13.57 -0.61 -14.44
C ASP A 66 14.95 -0.11 -14.90
N THR A 67 15.02 0.61 -16.02
CA THR A 67 16.27 1.17 -16.55
C THR A 67 16.67 2.49 -15.87
N LYS A 68 15.76 3.12 -15.13
CA LYS A 68 15.96 4.45 -14.54
C LYS A 68 16.09 4.47 -13.02
N VAL A 69 15.87 3.32 -12.39
CA VAL A 69 15.99 3.20 -10.92
C VAL A 69 17.28 2.48 -10.55
N PRO A 70 17.97 2.89 -9.45
CA PRO A 70 19.20 2.27 -9.01
C PRO A 70 18.97 0.99 -8.19
N TYR A 71 17.76 0.45 -8.18
CA TYR A 71 17.34 -0.70 -7.39
C TYR A 71 17.22 -1.96 -8.26
N ASN A 72 17.22 -3.12 -7.61
CA ASN A 72 16.83 -4.36 -8.26
C ASN A 72 15.34 -4.34 -8.58
N VAL A 73 14.96 -4.79 -9.78
CA VAL A 73 13.57 -4.88 -10.21
C VAL A 73 13.24 -6.31 -10.60
N GLU A 74 12.15 -6.83 -10.04
CA GLU A 74 11.54 -8.10 -10.44
C GLU A 74 10.22 -7.81 -11.16
N ILE A 75 10.15 -8.15 -12.43
CA ILE A 75 8.97 -7.89 -13.26
C ILE A 75 7.91 -8.98 -13.04
N LEU A 76 6.73 -8.56 -12.61
CA LEU A 76 5.53 -9.39 -12.52
C LEU A 76 4.84 -9.44 -13.88
N GLN A 77 4.96 -10.56 -14.57
CA GLN A 77 4.37 -10.73 -15.90
C GLN A 77 2.85 -10.86 -15.81
N LEU A 78 2.14 -10.02 -16.55
CA LEU A 78 0.68 -10.01 -16.63
C LEU A 78 0.24 -10.26 -18.09
N SER A 79 -0.96 -10.83 -18.23
CA SER A 79 -1.57 -11.07 -19.55
C SER A 79 -2.07 -9.79 -20.22
N VAL A 80 -2.24 -8.70 -19.44
CA VAL A 80 -2.68 -7.39 -19.95
C VAL A 80 -1.48 -6.62 -20.45
N THR A 81 -1.54 -6.10 -21.68
CA THR A 81 -0.47 -5.27 -22.25
C THR A 81 -0.52 -3.84 -21.73
N LYS A 82 0.59 -3.10 -21.87
CA LYS A 82 0.62 -1.66 -21.50
C LYS A 82 -0.40 -0.84 -22.29
N GLU A 83 -0.59 -1.16 -23.56
CA GLU A 83 -1.53 -0.49 -24.47
C GLU A 83 -2.98 -0.66 -23.96
N THR A 84 -3.38 -1.90 -23.68
CA THR A 84 -4.73 -2.19 -23.14
C THR A 84 -4.94 -1.50 -21.80
N PHE A 85 -3.94 -1.53 -20.92
CA PHE A 85 -4.02 -0.83 -19.64
C PHE A 85 -4.14 0.69 -19.80
N MET A 86 -3.41 1.29 -20.76
CA MET A 86 -3.53 2.72 -21.08
C MET A 86 -4.92 3.09 -21.60
N GLU A 87 -5.53 2.26 -22.45
CA GLU A 87 -6.89 2.47 -22.95
C GLU A 87 -7.92 2.42 -21.82
N GLU A 88 -7.81 1.43 -20.93
CA GLU A 88 -8.68 1.33 -19.75
C GLU A 88 -8.52 2.55 -18.83
N LEU A 89 -7.28 2.97 -18.57
CA LEU A 89 -6.97 4.13 -17.76
C LEU A 89 -7.53 5.42 -18.37
N ASN A 90 -7.31 5.66 -19.66
CA ASN A 90 -7.84 6.82 -20.37
C ASN A 90 -9.37 6.87 -20.31
N THR A 91 -10.03 5.71 -20.42
CA THR A 91 -11.48 5.61 -20.27
C THR A 91 -11.90 6.02 -18.85
N ILE A 92 -11.24 5.52 -17.81
CA ILE A 92 -11.52 5.89 -16.42
C ILE A 92 -11.29 7.38 -16.19
N LEU A 93 -10.18 7.94 -16.67
CA LEU A 93 -9.85 9.35 -16.52
C LEU A 93 -10.88 10.24 -17.25
N TYR A 94 -11.29 9.87 -18.47
CA TYR A 94 -12.34 10.58 -19.20
C TYR A 94 -13.67 10.56 -18.44
N GLU A 95 -14.07 9.39 -17.96
CA GLU A 95 -15.28 9.22 -17.16
C GLU A 95 -15.22 10.05 -15.87
N ALA A 96 -14.09 10.00 -15.14
CA ALA A 96 -13.91 10.74 -13.90
C ALA A 96 -13.96 12.25 -14.13
N THR A 97 -13.37 12.73 -15.22
CA THR A 97 -13.25 14.17 -15.50
C THR A 97 -14.54 14.76 -16.09
N PHE A 98 -15.18 14.06 -17.01
CA PHE A 98 -16.25 14.64 -17.83
C PHE A 98 -17.64 14.05 -17.56
N ALA A 99 -17.74 12.81 -17.11
CA ALA A 99 -19.00 12.14 -16.87
C ALA A 99 -19.45 12.22 -15.40
N LEU A 100 -18.59 11.85 -14.45
CA LEU A 100 -18.95 11.82 -13.01
C LEU A 100 -19.49 13.17 -12.48
N PRO A 101 -18.93 14.34 -12.84
CA PRO A 101 -19.45 15.62 -12.33
C PRO A 101 -20.89 15.95 -12.77
N LYS A 102 -21.39 15.31 -13.84
CA LYS A 102 -22.75 15.53 -14.40
C LYS A 102 -23.79 14.59 -13.83
N LEU A 103 -23.37 13.57 -13.10
CA LEU A 103 -24.26 12.57 -12.52
C LEU A 103 -24.91 13.08 -11.25
N SER A 104 -26.11 12.56 -10.96
CA SER A 104 -26.68 12.67 -9.62
C SER A 104 -25.76 11.99 -8.60
N TRP A 105 -25.91 12.35 -7.31
CA TRP A 105 -25.07 11.78 -6.25
C TRP A 105 -25.11 10.25 -6.23
N TRP A 106 -26.29 9.66 -6.40
CA TRP A 106 -26.48 8.20 -6.41
C TRP A 106 -25.81 7.52 -7.59
N GLU A 107 -26.01 8.05 -8.80
CA GLU A 107 -25.37 7.52 -10.00
C GLU A 107 -23.84 7.59 -9.91
N MET A 108 -23.32 8.70 -9.35
CA MET A 108 -21.90 8.86 -9.09
C MET A 108 -21.37 7.77 -8.14
N GLN A 109 -22.07 7.49 -7.04
CA GLN A 109 -21.67 6.44 -6.10
C GLN A 109 -21.64 5.05 -6.75
N ILE A 110 -22.66 4.71 -7.55
CA ILE A 110 -22.71 3.45 -8.28
C ILE A 110 -21.55 3.33 -9.27
N LYS A 111 -21.26 4.41 -9.97
CA LYS A 111 -20.14 4.42 -10.94
C LYS A 111 -18.78 4.32 -10.26
N LEU A 112 -18.57 5.01 -9.15
CA LEU A 112 -17.37 4.90 -8.33
C LEU A 112 -17.19 3.48 -7.78
N ALA A 113 -18.26 2.83 -7.30
CA ALA A 113 -18.21 1.45 -6.85
C ALA A 113 -17.78 0.49 -7.97
N ASN A 114 -18.28 0.69 -9.20
CA ASN A 114 -17.89 -0.12 -10.35
C ASN A 114 -16.42 0.09 -10.74
N ILE A 115 -15.92 1.33 -10.68
CA ILE A 115 -14.49 1.64 -10.90
C ILE A 115 -13.64 0.96 -9.82
N GLY A 116 -14.04 1.09 -8.55
CA GLY A 116 -13.37 0.43 -7.43
C GLY A 116 -13.31 -1.08 -7.57
N ARG A 117 -14.41 -1.73 -8.00
CA ARG A 117 -14.44 -3.17 -8.26
C ARG A 117 -13.47 -3.60 -9.37
N LYS A 118 -13.43 -2.85 -10.49
CA LYS A 118 -12.45 -3.11 -11.56
C LYS A 118 -11.02 -3.00 -11.04
N PHE A 119 -10.75 -1.98 -10.25
CA PHE A 119 -9.45 -1.78 -9.62
C PHE A 119 -9.05 -2.97 -8.72
N LEU A 120 -9.94 -3.44 -7.85
CA LEU A 120 -9.69 -4.61 -6.99
C LEU A 120 -9.43 -5.88 -7.80
N LEU A 121 -10.15 -6.10 -8.90
CA LEU A 121 -9.89 -7.24 -9.80
C LEU A 121 -8.51 -7.15 -10.47
N THR A 122 -8.09 -5.95 -10.87
CA THR A 122 -6.75 -5.74 -11.43
C THR A 122 -5.66 -5.99 -10.38
N THR A 123 -5.83 -5.47 -9.18
CA THR A 123 -4.92 -5.73 -8.04
C THR A 123 -4.80 -7.23 -7.75
N LYS A 124 -5.90 -7.97 -7.81
CA LYS A 124 -5.90 -9.43 -7.62
C LYS A 124 -5.09 -10.16 -8.70
N ARG A 125 -5.20 -9.75 -9.97
CA ARG A 125 -4.38 -10.31 -11.06
C ARG A 125 -2.89 -10.04 -10.85
N VAL A 126 -2.53 -8.84 -10.37
CA VAL A 126 -1.16 -8.52 -10.00
C VAL A 126 -0.67 -9.42 -8.87
N CYS A 127 -1.50 -9.59 -7.84
CA CYS A 127 -1.21 -10.50 -6.74
C CYS A 127 -1.00 -11.93 -7.20
N ASP A 128 -1.92 -12.47 -8.02
CA ASP A 128 -1.81 -13.82 -8.60
C ASP A 128 -0.47 -14.03 -9.32
N SER A 129 -0.03 -13.05 -10.10
CA SER A 129 1.25 -13.16 -10.84
C SER A 129 2.48 -13.29 -9.93
N ALA A 130 2.40 -12.78 -8.71
CA ALA A 130 3.46 -12.91 -7.70
C ALA A 130 3.33 -14.22 -6.91
N VAL A 131 2.15 -14.47 -6.30
CA VAL A 131 1.99 -15.56 -5.32
C VAL A 131 1.89 -16.95 -5.98
N THR A 132 1.51 -17.05 -7.24
CA THR A 132 1.49 -18.32 -7.98
C THR A 132 2.83 -18.64 -8.65
N ASN A 133 3.74 -17.67 -8.75
CA ASN A 133 5.05 -17.86 -9.37
C ASN A 133 6.05 -18.45 -8.38
N LYS A 134 6.11 -19.79 -8.34
CA LYS A 134 7.00 -20.52 -7.41
C LYS A 134 8.48 -20.17 -7.59
N GLN A 135 8.92 -19.87 -8.81
CA GLN A 135 10.32 -19.52 -9.08
C GLN A 135 10.64 -18.13 -8.50
N LEU A 136 9.73 -17.16 -8.67
CA LEU A 136 9.86 -15.84 -8.06
C LEU A 136 9.91 -15.95 -6.54
N LEU A 137 8.93 -16.63 -5.93
CA LEU A 137 8.89 -16.79 -4.47
C LEU A 137 10.17 -17.46 -3.93
N SER A 138 10.69 -18.48 -4.62
CA SER A 138 11.95 -19.13 -4.23
C SER A 138 13.15 -18.17 -4.27
N ARG A 139 13.23 -17.29 -5.30
CA ARG A 139 14.28 -16.25 -5.37
C ARG A 139 14.12 -15.22 -4.24
N LEU A 140 12.89 -14.75 -4.01
CA LEU A 140 12.62 -13.78 -2.95
C LEU A 140 12.95 -14.36 -1.56
N GLN A 141 12.62 -15.61 -1.28
CA GLN A 141 12.97 -16.30 -0.04
C GLN A 141 14.51 -16.43 0.12
N ALA A 142 15.21 -16.78 -0.97
CA ALA A 142 16.67 -16.90 -0.94
C ALA A 142 17.38 -15.55 -0.73
N ALA A 143 16.77 -14.44 -1.13
CA ALA A 143 17.29 -13.09 -0.95
C ALA A 143 17.32 -12.63 0.52
N LYS A 144 16.47 -13.22 1.39
CA LYS A 144 16.39 -12.92 2.83
C LYS A 144 16.18 -11.43 3.12
N PHE A 145 15.04 -10.92 2.71
CA PHE A 145 14.64 -9.54 3.01
C PHE A 145 14.37 -9.35 4.51
N ASP A 146 14.66 -8.15 5.01
CA ASP A 146 14.42 -7.76 6.41
C ASP A 146 13.03 -7.16 6.60
N VAL A 147 12.47 -6.52 5.56
CA VAL A 147 11.18 -5.84 5.61
C VAL A 147 10.57 -5.71 4.21
N CYS A 148 9.24 -5.71 4.16
CA CYS A 148 8.47 -5.33 2.97
C CYS A 148 7.85 -3.95 3.17
N ILE A 149 8.10 -3.02 2.24
CA ILE A 149 7.38 -1.75 2.15
C ILE A 149 6.27 -1.91 1.13
N ALA A 150 5.03 -1.70 1.55
CA ALA A 150 3.85 -1.91 0.72
C ALA A 150 2.96 -0.67 0.67
N ASP A 151 2.29 -0.47 -0.47
CA ASP A 151 1.22 0.52 -0.58
C ASP A 151 -0.13 -0.18 -0.30
N PRO A 152 -0.92 0.30 0.68
CA PRO A 152 -2.15 -0.36 1.08
C PRO A 152 -3.28 -0.28 0.05
N LEU A 153 -3.18 0.58 -0.98
CA LEU A 153 -4.10 0.56 -2.11
C LEU A 153 -3.88 -0.64 -3.04
N SER A 154 -2.65 -1.11 -3.10
CA SER A 154 -2.28 -2.30 -3.85
C SER A 154 -2.22 -3.50 -2.91
N PHE A 155 -3.37 -4.06 -2.53
CA PHE A 155 -3.43 -5.27 -1.70
C PHE A 155 -2.47 -6.34 -2.22
N CYS A 156 -1.94 -7.18 -1.35
CA CYS A 156 -1.04 -8.29 -1.58
C CYS A 156 0.39 -8.10 -1.04
N GLY A 157 0.87 -6.88 -0.85
CA GLY A 157 2.20 -6.66 -0.29
C GLY A 157 2.38 -7.35 1.08
N GLU A 158 1.35 -7.28 1.92
CA GLU A 158 1.28 -7.97 3.21
C GLU A 158 1.21 -9.49 3.06
N LEU A 159 0.52 -10.01 2.04
CA LEU A 159 0.47 -11.45 1.76
C LEU A 159 1.83 -11.96 1.30
N VAL A 160 2.53 -11.21 0.46
CA VAL A 160 3.90 -11.55 0.03
C VAL A 160 4.84 -11.53 1.24
N ALA A 161 4.74 -10.53 2.11
CA ALA A 161 5.53 -10.45 3.33
C ALA A 161 5.29 -11.66 4.25
N GLU A 162 4.04 -12.09 4.41
CA GLU A 162 3.67 -13.28 5.18
C GLU A 162 4.23 -14.56 4.55
N LEU A 163 4.14 -14.73 3.22
CA LEU A 163 4.73 -15.87 2.52
C LEU A 163 6.25 -15.95 2.68
N LEU A 164 6.91 -14.81 2.83
CA LEU A 164 8.34 -14.70 3.06
C LEU A 164 8.72 -14.72 4.55
N ASN A 165 7.72 -14.68 5.45
CA ASN A 165 7.89 -14.57 6.90
C ASN A 165 8.76 -13.37 7.32
N ILE A 166 8.46 -12.19 6.75
CA ILE A 166 9.13 -10.92 7.05
C ILE A 166 8.09 -9.87 7.50
N PRO A 167 8.47 -8.90 8.34
CA PRO A 167 7.59 -7.79 8.69
C PRO A 167 7.29 -6.91 7.48
N PHE A 168 6.16 -6.18 7.53
CA PHE A 168 5.83 -5.20 6.51
C PHE A 168 5.48 -3.84 7.11
N ILE A 169 5.63 -2.79 6.29
CA ILE A 169 5.30 -1.40 6.61
C ILE A 169 4.44 -0.86 5.49
N TYR A 170 3.32 -0.22 5.83
CA TYR A 170 2.53 0.52 4.85
C TYR A 170 3.01 1.95 4.70
N THR A 171 3.08 2.39 3.42
CA THR A 171 3.30 3.80 3.07
C THR A 171 2.03 4.35 2.43
N PHE A 172 1.51 5.43 3.01
CA PHE A 172 0.32 6.11 2.50
C PHE A 172 0.72 7.36 1.72
N ARG A 173 0.29 7.45 0.46
CA ARG A 173 0.47 8.66 -0.35
C ARG A 173 -0.38 9.83 0.17
N PHE A 174 -1.56 9.52 0.65
CA PHE A 174 -2.51 10.45 1.24
C PHE A 174 -3.39 9.69 2.23
N PHE A 175 -4.08 10.46 3.08
CA PHE A 175 -5.01 9.90 4.01
C PHE A 175 -6.24 9.36 3.26
N TYR A 176 -6.39 8.04 3.24
CA TYR A 176 -7.47 7.39 2.51
C TYR A 176 -8.81 7.50 3.21
N GLY A 177 -8.77 7.73 4.53
CA GLY A 177 -9.93 8.06 5.33
C GLY A 177 -10.95 6.95 5.47
N ASN A 178 -10.53 5.72 5.38
CA ASN A 178 -11.44 4.60 5.38
C ASN A 178 -11.01 3.48 6.34
N ALA A 179 -11.56 2.31 6.09
CA ALA A 179 -11.39 1.15 6.92
C ALA A 179 -9.93 0.76 7.18
N ILE A 180 -8.99 0.99 6.25
CA ILE A 180 -7.59 0.59 6.43
C ILE A 180 -6.94 1.36 7.57
N GLU A 181 -7.00 2.68 7.58
CA GLU A 181 -6.39 3.50 8.64
C GLU A 181 -7.09 3.31 9.96
N ARG A 182 -8.43 3.18 9.96
CA ARG A 182 -9.22 3.09 11.18
C ARG A 182 -9.31 1.70 11.75
N LEU A 183 -9.77 0.75 10.93
CA LEU A 183 -10.03 -0.62 11.40
C LEU A 183 -8.73 -1.40 11.56
N CYS A 184 -7.77 -1.13 10.69
CA CYS A 184 -6.52 -1.86 10.67
C CYS A 184 -5.41 -1.16 11.46
N ALA A 185 -5.19 0.13 11.21
CA ALA A 185 -4.13 0.89 11.89
C ALA A 185 -4.60 1.54 13.20
N GLY A 186 -5.90 1.54 13.51
CA GLY A 186 -6.46 2.13 14.73
C GLY A 186 -6.31 3.66 14.81
N LEU A 187 -6.16 4.33 13.67
CA LEU A 187 -6.02 5.77 13.63
C LEU A 187 -7.36 6.46 13.88
N PRO A 188 -7.39 7.55 14.66
CA PRO A 188 -8.62 8.29 14.91
C PRO A 188 -9.09 9.00 13.65
N MET A 189 -10.39 8.89 13.37
CA MET A 189 -11.05 9.52 12.23
C MET A 189 -12.29 10.28 12.67
N PRO A 190 -12.14 11.50 13.17
CA PRO A 190 -13.27 12.30 13.60
C PRO A 190 -14.07 12.82 12.38
N SER A 191 -15.12 12.12 12.00
CA SER A 191 -16.00 12.45 10.86
C SER A 191 -16.71 13.82 11.02
N SER A 192 -16.62 14.42 12.20
CA SER A 192 -17.19 15.75 12.46
C SER A 192 -16.44 16.91 11.79
N TYR A 193 -15.17 16.72 11.41
CA TYR A 193 -14.35 17.73 10.74
C TYR A 193 -13.36 17.17 9.71
N VAL A 194 -13.17 15.86 9.64
CA VAL A 194 -12.35 15.22 8.58
C VAL A 194 -13.28 14.76 7.46
N PRO A 195 -13.20 15.33 6.24
CA PRO A 195 -14.05 14.95 5.12
C PRO A 195 -13.74 13.56 4.62
N GLY A 196 -14.76 12.78 4.26
CA GLY A 196 -14.58 11.51 3.56
C GLY A 196 -13.99 11.73 2.16
N VAL A 197 -13.16 10.80 1.70
CA VAL A 197 -12.35 10.92 0.46
C VAL A 197 -13.20 11.19 -0.78
N THR A 198 -14.38 10.62 -0.88
CA THR A 198 -15.29 10.83 -2.04
C THR A 198 -16.30 11.94 -1.80
N SER A 199 -16.20 12.69 -0.69
CA SER A 199 -17.09 13.80 -0.39
C SER A 199 -16.65 15.08 -1.10
N ARG A 200 -17.58 16.04 -1.22
CA ARG A 200 -17.30 17.43 -1.63
C ARG A 200 -17.20 18.36 -0.40
N LEU A 201 -17.05 17.76 0.78
CA LEU A 201 -17.05 18.47 2.06
C LEU A 201 -15.67 19.03 2.36
N THR A 202 -15.63 19.99 3.27
CA THR A 202 -14.40 20.57 3.82
C THR A 202 -14.36 20.35 5.33
N ASP A 203 -13.28 20.75 5.99
CA ASP A 203 -13.12 20.72 7.45
C ASP A 203 -14.17 21.59 8.18
N LYS A 204 -14.76 22.57 7.48
CA LYS A 204 -15.83 23.45 8.01
C LYS A 204 -17.18 22.94 7.51
N MET A 205 -17.82 22.10 8.33
CA MET A 205 -19.11 21.49 8.00
C MET A 205 -20.24 22.04 8.86
N THR A 206 -21.41 22.27 8.24
CA THR A 206 -22.68 22.45 8.93
C THR A 206 -23.11 21.14 9.60
N PHE A 207 -24.13 21.18 10.43
CA PHE A 207 -24.67 19.97 11.06
C PHE A 207 -25.11 18.91 10.02
N ILE A 208 -25.81 19.33 8.97
CA ILE A 208 -26.26 18.40 7.90
C ILE A 208 -25.06 17.81 7.16
N GLN A 209 -24.06 18.60 6.85
CA GLN A 209 -22.83 18.09 6.20
C GLN A 209 -22.05 17.12 7.09
N ARG A 210 -22.03 17.32 8.40
CA ARG A 210 -21.42 16.35 9.34
C ARG A 210 -22.20 15.03 9.36
N LEU A 211 -23.52 15.08 9.31
CA LEU A 211 -24.36 13.88 9.20
C LEU A 211 -24.12 13.15 7.88
N GLU A 212 -24.08 13.88 6.77
CA GLU A 212 -23.73 13.34 5.45
C GLU A 212 -22.35 12.66 5.49
N ASN A 213 -21.36 13.34 6.04
CA ASN A 213 -20.00 12.79 6.17
C ASN A 213 -19.95 11.53 7.04
N TRP A 214 -20.66 11.53 8.16
CA TRP A 214 -20.77 10.35 9.04
C TRP A 214 -21.43 9.17 8.33
N LEU A 215 -22.50 9.40 7.57
CA LEU A 215 -23.16 8.37 6.76
C LEU A 215 -22.19 7.80 5.70
N LEU A 216 -21.44 8.66 5.03
CA LEU A 216 -20.46 8.27 4.03
C LEU A 216 -19.38 7.35 4.61
N TYR A 217 -18.84 7.68 5.78
CA TYR A 217 -17.92 6.82 6.51
C TYR A 217 -18.55 5.48 6.90
N THR A 218 -19.77 5.51 7.45
CA THR A 218 -20.47 4.29 7.88
C THR A 218 -20.73 3.36 6.71
N VAL A 219 -21.17 3.88 5.56
CA VAL A 219 -21.39 3.11 4.35
C VAL A 219 -20.07 2.53 3.82
N SER A 220 -19.01 3.35 3.77
CA SER A 220 -17.69 2.89 3.34
C SER A 220 -17.18 1.76 4.22
N ASP A 221 -17.21 1.91 5.53
CA ASP A 221 -16.79 0.87 6.48
C ASP A 221 -17.59 -0.42 6.33
N THR A 222 -18.89 -0.29 6.12
CA THR A 222 -19.77 -1.44 5.90
C THR A 222 -19.35 -2.20 4.62
N ILE A 223 -19.10 -1.46 3.53
CA ILE A 223 -18.64 -2.06 2.28
C ILE A 223 -17.30 -2.78 2.47
N TYR A 224 -16.33 -2.14 3.10
CA TYR A 224 -15.03 -2.77 3.33
C TYR A 224 -15.15 -3.99 4.25
N SER A 225 -15.85 -3.87 5.38
CA SER A 225 -15.93 -4.94 6.40
C SER A 225 -16.71 -6.16 5.94
N TYR A 226 -17.77 -5.97 5.11
CA TYR A 226 -18.66 -7.07 4.73
C TYR A 226 -18.48 -7.59 3.31
N TYR A 227 -17.80 -6.84 2.43
CA TYR A 227 -17.63 -7.25 1.03
C TYR A 227 -16.16 -7.30 0.62
N VAL A 228 -15.38 -6.26 0.89
CA VAL A 228 -13.99 -6.20 0.40
C VAL A 228 -13.07 -7.12 1.21
N PHE A 229 -13.02 -6.94 2.53
CA PHE A 229 -12.13 -7.73 3.37
C PHE A 229 -12.44 -9.22 3.37
N PRO A 230 -13.71 -9.69 3.46
CA PRO A 230 -13.99 -11.12 3.39
C PRO A 230 -13.57 -11.78 2.06
N GLU A 231 -13.70 -11.07 0.93
CA GLU A 231 -13.24 -11.59 -0.37
C GLU A 231 -11.71 -11.77 -0.39
N TRP A 232 -10.97 -10.80 0.16
CA TRP A 232 -9.53 -10.89 0.28
C TRP A 232 -9.08 -11.89 1.34
N ASP A 233 -9.78 -12.01 2.47
CA ASP A 233 -9.51 -13.02 3.50
C ASP A 233 -9.68 -14.44 2.95
N GLU A 234 -10.72 -14.69 2.14
CA GLU A 234 -10.89 -15.97 1.46
C GLU A 234 -9.73 -16.25 0.49
N TYR A 235 -9.34 -15.24 -0.28
CA TYR A 235 -8.23 -15.34 -1.21
C TYR A 235 -6.91 -15.62 -0.48
N TYR A 236 -6.60 -14.88 0.57
CA TYR A 236 -5.39 -15.07 1.37
C TYR A 236 -5.37 -16.44 2.04
N SER A 237 -6.50 -16.88 2.56
CA SER A 237 -6.63 -18.22 3.17
C SER A 237 -6.30 -19.33 2.16
N LYS A 238 -6.75 -19.20 0.93
CA LYS A 238 -6.42 -20.15 -0.15
C LYS A 238 -4.93 -20.17 -0.47
N VAL A 239 -4.30 -19.00 -0.58
CA VAL A 239 -2.87 -18.88 -0.91
C VAL A 239 -1.99 -19.42 0.23
N LEU A 240 -2.36 -19.13 1.48
CA LEU A 240 -1.59 -19.52 2.67
C LEU A 240 -1.87 -20.96 3.14
N GLY A 241 -2.93 -21.59 2.62
CA GLY A 241 -3.34 -22.94 3.05
C GLY A 241 -3.83 -23.01 4.48
N LYS A 242 -4.23 -21.90 5.08
CA LYS A 242 -4.73 -21.82 6.47
C LYS A 242 -5.94 -20.89 6.54
N ASN A 243 -6.97 -21.28 7.33
CA ASN A 243 -8.10 -20.40 7.60
C ASN A 243 -7.61 -19.16 8.36
N SER A 244 -7.83 -17.99 7.81
CA SER A 244 -7.49 -16.76 8.52
C SER A 244 -8.48 -15.65 8.23
N MET A 245 -8.93 -14.96 9.25
CA MET A 245 -9.46 -13.61 9.17
C MET A 245 -8.23 -12.67 9.13
N TYR A 246 -7.59 -12.62 7.94
CA TYR A 246 -6.19 -12.21 7.83
C TYR A 246 -6.02 -10.71 7.81
N ILE A 247 -6.82 -9.98 7.01
CA ILE A 247 -6.61 -8.54 6.85
C ILE A 247 -6.88 -7.79 8.15
N ILE A 248 -7.92 -8.17 8.88
CA ILE A 248 -8.22 -7.55 10.18
C ILE A 248 -7.20 -8.01 11.25
N ASN A 249 -6.79 -9.28 11.23
CA ASN A 249 -5.88 -9.83 12.26
C ASN A 249 -4.41 -9.48 12.02
N ILE A 250 -3.90 -9.50 10.79
CA ILE A 250 -2.51 -9.08 10.50
C ILE A 250 -2.28 -7.65 11.00
N LEU A 251 -3.24 -6.76 10.81
CA LEU A 251 -3.12 -5.35 11.17
C LEU A 251 -3.32 -5.08 12.68
N ILE A 252 -3.91 -6.03 13.42
CA ILE A 252 -4.04 -5.97 14.89
C ILE A 252 -2.81 -6.57 15.60
N PHE A 253 -2.14 -7.57 15.01
CA PHE A 253 -1.03 -8.29 15.66
C PHE A 253 0.34 -7.63 15.49
N TYR A 254 0.50 -6.65 14.60
CA TYR A 254 1.74 -5.88 14.47
C TYR A 254 1.72 -4.56 15.29
N LYS A 255 1.06 -4.58 16.45
CA LYS A 255 1.19 -3.51 17.46
C LYS A 255 2.40 -3.74 18.34
#